data_08c0246c3f105b25d7fda6c03220d7c9
#
_entry.id   08c0246c3f105b25d7fda6c03220d7c9
#
_cell.length_a   1.000
_cell.length_b   1.000
_cell.length_c   1.000
_cell.angle_alpha   90.00
_cell.angle_beta   90.00
_cell.angle_gamma   90.00
#
_symmetry.space_group_name_H-M   'P 1'
#
loop_
_entity.id
_entity.type
_entity.pdbx_description
1 polymer ?
#
loop_
_entity_poly.entity_id
_entity_poly.type
_entity_poly.pdbx_seq_one_letter_code
_entity_poly.pdbx_strand_id
1 'polypeptide(L)'
;MPERKAGSVMRTIGISHKTRYWQHYCFSNPPEGFRYERMVDIPWHIARIRVEFLANTKFFLPFAKADLYHTYNGVVANAHPWVIEVESYMPRYETMSPGNPLYKWALRRLAGPHCKALIFTSQSALHRNREHLLAAGVDPAKMSVIYRAVEQYEPRGRDADHFTIIFAGNGFFRKGGVELLKAFKRLGRPEARLLIISTLEVDWGVFPEPEVIAWAEKTIAEDPCITLYRRLPHEELIRHMRAADLFVSTTFQDPFNNTVLEAMGTGLPVICSDVGALPEVARDGRNGWVLPVANRTSEEIAEEITARMVQLMDDAELRVKMGAANAQIIADRFTLAKRNAALTKVYDAALGG
;
A
#
# COMPACT_ATOMS: atom_id res chain seq x y z
N MET A 1 13.86 11.55 -26.08
CA MET A 1 12.41 11.69 -25.84
C MET A 1 11.78 12.22 -27.12
N PRO A 2 10.77 11.58 -27.73
CA PRO A 2 10.07 12.21 -28.84
C PRO A 2 9.25 13.39 -28.30
N GLU A 3 9.50 14.56 -28.82
CA GLU A 3 8.73 15.78 -28.58
C GLU A 3 7.25 15.53 -28.95
N ARG A 4 6.36 15.53 -27.96
CA ARG A 4 4.92 15.63 -28.24
C ARG A 4 4.66 17.02 -28.82
N LYS A 5 4.08 17.08 -30.03
CA LYS A 5 3.73 18.32 -30.75
C LYS A 5 2.85 19.20 -29.85
N ALA A 6 3.22 20.46 -29.71
CA ALA A 6 2.39 21.50 -29.11
C ALA A 6 1.03 21.52 -29.79
N GLY A 7 -0.06 21.23 -29.05
CA GLY A 7 -1.43 21.17 -29.56
C GLY A 7 -2.21 19.88 -29.22
N SER A 8 -1.66 18.94 -28.45
CA SER A 8 -2.42 17.75 -28.06
C SER A 8 -3.57 18.10 -27.10
N VAL A 9 -4.78 17.71 -27.49
CA VAL A 9 -5.99 17.88 -26.66
C VAL A 9 -5.79 17.16 -25.32
N MET A 10 -5.95 17.90 -24.21
CA MET A 10 -5.91 17.35 -22.86
C MET A 10 -6.98 16.27 -22.70
N ARG A 11 -6.58 15.02 -22.44
CA ARG A 11 -7.51 13.88 -22.28
C ARG A 11 -7.97 13.74 -20.81
N THR A 12 -9.24 13.44 -20.62
CA THR A 12 -9.86 13.36 -19.30
C THR A 12 -9.97 11.91 -18.85
N ILE A 13 -9.33 11.60 -17.72
CA ILE A 13 -9.42 10.30 -17.06
C ILE A 13 -10.40 10.43 -15.89
N GLY A 14 -11.52 9.72 -15.97
CA GLY A 14 -12.54 9.71 -14.93
C GLY A 14 -12.16 8.77 -13.78
N ILE A 15 -12.09 9.29 -12.56
CA ILE A 15 -11.81 8.51 -11.33
C ILE A 15 -13.07 8.51 -10.46
N SER A 16 -13.40 7.36 -9.83
CA SER A 16 -14.49 7.29 -8.88
C SER A 16 -14.27 8.25 -7.71
N HIS A 17 -15.22 9.15 -7.46
CA HIS A 17 -15.12 10.15 -6.40
C HIS A 17 -15.07 9.56 -4.98
N LYS A 18 -15.46 8.29 -4.81
CA LYS A 18 -15.47 7.56 -3.55
C LYS A 18 -14.26 6.67 -3.33
N THR A 19 -13.35 6.63 -4.29
CA THR A 19 -12.09 5.97 -4.08
C THR A 19 -11.36 6.68 -2.95
N ARG A 20 -11.08 5.98 -1.83
CA ARG A 20 -10.27 6.50 -0.72
C ARG A 20 -8.91 7.01 -1.19
N TYR A 21 -8.46 6.53 -2.33
CA TYR A 21 -7.20 6.82 -2.98
C TYR A 21 -7.23 8.04 -3.89
N TRP A 22 -8.39 8.67 -4.07
CA TRP A 22 -8.48 9.90 -4.86
C TRP A 22 -7.57 11.01 -4.29
N GLN A 23 -7.44 11.09 -2.97
CA GLN A 23 -6.54 12.03 -2.28
C GLN A 23 -5.11 11.51 -2.19
N HIS A 24 -4.86 10.27 -2.61
CA HIS A 24 -3.54 9.70 -2.63
C HIS A 24 -2.66 10.42 -3.65
N TYR A 25 -1.39 10.62 -3.30
CA TYR A 25 -0.38 11.29 -4.12
C TYR A 25 -0.41 10.88 -5.60
N CYS A 26 -0.55 9.59 -5.88
CA CYS A 26 -0.60 9.06 -7.24
C CYS A 26 -1.82 9.52 -8.05
N PHE A 27 -2.97 9.73 -7.39
CA PHE A 27 -4.22 10.11 -8.06
C PHE A 27 -4.48 11.62 -8.04
N SER A 28 -3.66 12.40 -7.36
CA SER A 28 -3.66 13.87 -7.43
C SER A 28 -2.70 14.42 -8.47
N ASN A 29 -1.79 13.58 -9.00
CA ASN A 29 -0.74 13.98 -9.94
C ASN A 29 -0.83 13.15 -11.24
N PRO A 30 -1.70 13.54 -12.20
CA PRO A 30 -1.87 12.83 -13.46
C PRO A 30 -0.61 12.90 -14.34
N PRO A 31 -0.43 11.94 -15.26
CA PRO A 31 0.59 12.05 -16.31
C PRO A 31 0.38 13.27 -17.19
N GLU A 32 1.45 13.78 -17.78
CA GLU A 32 1.39 14.89 -18.74
C GLU A 32 0.49 14.58 -19.93
N GLY A 33 -0.35 15.53 -20.32
CA GLY A 33 -1.37 15.38 -21.38
C GLY A 33 -2.68 14.76 -20.88
N PHE A 34 -2.78 14.44 -19.59
CA PHE A 34 -3.99 13.91 -18.98
C PHE A 34 -4.41 14.76 -17.78
N ARG A 35 -5.71 14.79 -17.51
CA ARG A 35 -6.25 15.32 -16.26
C ARG A 35 -7.13 14.27 -15.59
N TYR A 36 -7.09 14.23 -14.27
CA TYR A 36 -8.03 13.43 -13.50
C TYR A 36 -9.28 14.24 -13.18
N GLU A 37 -10.45 13.63 -13.39
CA GLU A 37 -11.72 14.22 -13.04
C GLU A 37 -12.50 13.24 -12.15
N ARG A 38 -13.03 13.75 -11.05
CA ARG A 38 -13.84 12.96 -10.12
C ARG A 38 -15.21 12.71 -10.71
N MET A 39 -15.49 11.46 -11.01
CA MET A 39 -16.75 11.03 -11.58
C MET A 39 -17.73 10.60 -10.50
N VAL A 40 -18.98 11.00 -10.65
CA VAL A 40 -20.04 10.51 -9.78
C VAL A 40 -20.40 9.08 -10.22
N ASP A 41 -20.21 8.13 -9.32
CA ASP A 41 -20.69 6.76 -9.44
C ASP A 41 -21.89 6.54 -8.48
N ILE A 42 -22.70 5.52 -8.76
CA ILE A 42 -23.86 5.23 -7.91
C ILE A 42 -23.36 4.89 -6.50
N PRO A 43 -23.87 5.60 -5.47
CA PRO A 43 -23.37 5.47 -4.11
C PRO A 43 -23.97 4.26 -3.37
N TRP A 44 -23.67 3.05 -3.83
CA TRP A 44 -24.17 1.81 -3.22
C TRP A 44 -23.99 1.72 -1.70
N HIS A 45 -22.99 2.41 -1.14
CA HIS A 45 -22.76 2.45 0.31
C HIS A 45 -23.77 3.31 1.10
N ILE A 46 -24.50 4.24 0.46
CA ILE A 46 -25.53 5.05 1.15
C ILE A 46 -26.67 4.16 1.63
N ALA A 47 -26.94 3.08 0.92
CA ALA A 47 -28.00 2.14 1.27
C ALA A 47 -27.67 1.24 2.49
N ARG A 48 -26.52 1.43 3.16
CA ARG A 48 -26.00 0.51 4.22
C ARG A 48 -25.94 -0.97 3.81
N ILE A 49 -26.08 -1.25 2.53
CA ILE A 49 -26.03 -2.60 1.98
C ILE A 49 -24.57 -2.97 1.85
N ARG A 50 -24.05 -3.76 2.78
CA ARG A 50 -22.67 -4.33 2.74
C ARG A 50 -22.62 -5.52 1.77
N VAL A 51 -23.07 -5.31 0.53
CA VAL A 51 -22.95 -6.33 -0.53
C VAL A 51 -21.69 -6.05 -1.29
N GLU A 52 -20.72 -6.95 -1.20
CA GLU A 52 -19.39 -6.82 -1.83
C GLU A 52 -19.46 -6.51 -3.32
N PHE A 53 -20.41 -7.14 -4.03
CA PHE A 53 -20.65 -6.87 -5.44
C PHE A 53 -20.90 -5.39 -5.71
N LEU A 54 -21.80 -4.76 -4.93
CA LEU A 54 -22.14 -3.35 -5.10
C LEU A 54 -20.99 -2.41 -4.68
N ALA A 55 -20.26 -2.78 -3.64
CA ALA A 55 -19.11 -2.00 -3.18
C ALA A 55 -17.96 -1.96 -4.21
N ASN A 56 -17.75 -3.08 -4.91
CA ASN A 56 -16.65 -3.26 -5.85
C ASN A 56 -17.09 -3.24 -7.33
N THR A 57 -18.33 -2.83 -7.62
CA THR A 57 -18.82 -2.53 -8.97
C THR A 57 -19.06 -1.03 -9.12
N LYS A 58 -18.57 -0.44 -10.20
CA LYS A 58 -18.69 0.98 -10.50
C LYS A 58 -19.65 1.17 -11.66
N PHE A 59 -20.65 2.01 -11.45
CA PHE A 59 -21.55 2.48 -12.49
C PHE A 59 -21.50 4.00 -12.49
N PHE A 60 -20.80 4.58 -13.47
CA PHE A 60 -20.65 6.02 -13.60
C PHE A 60 -21.89 6.64 -14.22
N LEU A 61 -22.33 7.76 -13.66
CA LEU A 61 -23.48 8.49 -14.18
C LEU A 61 -23.09 9.25 -15.46
N PRO A 62 -24.02 9.39 -16.45
CA PRO A 62 -23.70 9.87 -17.80
C PRO A 62 -23.41 11.37 -17.89
N PHE A 63 -23.47 12.11 -16.78
CA PHE A 63 -23.33 13.57 -16.76
C PHE A 63 -21.91 14.07 -16.85
N ALA A 64 -20.91 13.24 -16.60
CA ALA A 64 -19.52 13.61 -16.68
C ALA A 64 -18.85 12.90 -17.87
N LYS A 65 -18.24 13.68 -18.74
CA LYS A 65 -17.55 13.17 -19.94
C LYS A 65 -16.10 12.91 -19.59
N ALA A 66 -15.71 11.63 -19.54
CA ALA A 66 -14.32 11.22 -19.49
C ALA A 66 -14.00 10.40 -20.74
N ASP A 67 -12.77 10.49 -21.23
CA ASP A 67 -12.31 9.69 -22.37
C ASP A 67 -12.08 8.23 -21.95
N LEU A 68 -11.64 8.02 -20.70
CA LEU A 68 -11.33 6.72 -20.11
C LEU A 68 -11.69 6.74 -18.63
N TYR A 69 -12.24 5.64 -18.08
CA TYR A 69 -12.36 5.48 -16.65
C TYR A 69 -11.15 4.76 -16.08
N HIS A 70 -10.68 5.21 -14.92
CA HIS A 70 -9.65 4.54 -14.14
C HIS A 70 -10.18 4.22 -12.74
N THR A 71 -10.32 2.94 -12.43
CA THR A 71 -10.85 2.47 -11.15
C THR A 71 -9.78 1.79 -10.32
N TYR A 72 -10.03 1.74 -9.01
CA TYR A 72 -9.20 1.03 -8.05
C TYR A 72 -10.03 -0.12 -7.46
N ASN A 73 -9.62 -1.36 -7.69
CA ASN A 73 -10.29 -2.60 -7.26
C ASN A 73 -11.78 -2.72 -7.65
N GLY A 74 -12.28 -1.86 -8.53
CA GLY A 74 -13.69 -1.82 -8.90
C GLY A 74 -13.95 -2.14 -10.37
N VAL A 75 -14.81 -3.13 -10.65
CA VAL A 75 -15.22 -3.51 -12.01
C VAL A 75 -16.22 -2.51 -12.55
N VAL A 76 -16.02 -1.99 -13.77
CA VAL A 76 -16.93 -1.02 -14.39
C VAL A 76 -18.08 -1.72 -15.12
N ALA A 77 -19.32 -1.32 -14.81
CA ALA A 77 -20.51 -1.85 -15.46
C ALA A 77 -20.86 -1.14 -16.77
N ASN A 78 -20.44 0.12 -16.95
CA ASN A 78 -20.71 0.90 -18.16
C ASN A 78 -20.07 0.31 -19.42
N ALA A 79 -20.73 0.48 -20.57
CA ALA A 79 -20.16 0.21 -21.89
C ALA A 79 -19.29 1.39 -22.34
N HIS A 80 -18.17 1.64 -21.66
CA HIS A 80 -17.22 2.72 -21.90
C HIS A 80 -15.79 2.19 -21.68
N PRO A 81 -14.74 2.67 -22.33
CA PRO A 81 -13.37 2.24 -22.08
C PRO A 81 -12.93 2.50 -20.63
N TRP A 82 -12.26 1.52 -20.03
CA TRP A 82 -11.75 1.64 -18.65
C TRP A 82 -10.51 0.81 -18.41
N VAL A 83 -9.74 1.25 -17.43
CA VAL A 83 -8.61 0.52 -16.85
C VAL A 83 -8.83 0.36 -15.36
N ILE A 84 -8.18 -0.64 -14.75
CA ILE A 84 -8.34 -0.93 -13.32
C ILE A 84 -6.99 -1.14 -12.68
N GLU A 85 -6.75 -0.48 -11.55
CA GLU A 85 -5.68 -0.87 -10.61
C GLU A 85 -6.16 -1.99 -9.69
N VAL A 86 -5.33 -3.01 -9.55
CA VAL A 86 -5.59 -4.22 -8.77
C VAL A 86 -4.53 -4.38 -7.69
N GLU A 87 -4.94 -4.30 -6.43
CA GLU A 87 -4.05 -4.44 -5.30
C GLU A 87 -4.02 -5.85 -4.71
N SER A 88 -5.17 -6.52 -4.70
CA SER A 88 -5.33 -7.84 -4.08
C SER A 88 -5.88 -8.86 -5.07
N TYR A 89 -6.98 -9.52 -4.73
CA TYR A 89 -7.67 -10.48 -5.59
C TYR A 89 -8.76 -9.80 -6.44
N MET A 90 -8.96 -10.26 -7.68
CA MET A 90 -9.93 -9.67 -8.60
C MET A 90 -10.77 -10.76 -9.30
N PRO A 91 -12.12 -10.65 -9.35
CA PRO A 91 -12.94 -9.60 -8.75
C PRO A 91 -12.90 -9.63 -7.22
N ARG A 92 -12.94 -8.47 -6.59
CA ARG A 92 -12.90 -8.36 -5.13
C ARG A 92 -14.28 -8.67 -4.50
N TYR A 93 -14.71 -9.90 -4.65
CA TYR A 93 -15.98 -10.44 -4.11
C TYR A 93 -15.65 -11.65 -3.22
N GLU A 94 -15.04 -11.37 -2.06
CA GLU A 94 -14.40 -12.35 -1.18
C GLU A 94 -15.37 -13.41 -0.63
N THR A 95 -16.66 -13.04 -0.46
CA THR A 95 -17.70 -13.97 0.01
C THR A 95 -18.44 -14.70 -1.11
N MET A 96 -18.16 -14.37 -2.38
CA MET A 96 -18.81 -15.02 -3.53
C MET A 96 -18.00 -16.17 -4.07
N SER A 97 -18.65 -17.32 -4.26
CA SER A 97 -18.04 -18.45 -4.94
C SER A 97 -17.78 -18.14 -6.44
N PRO A 98 -16.78 -18.73 -7.07
CA PRO A 98 -16.52 -18.58 -8.50
C PRO A 98 -17.70 -19.04 -9.40
N GLY A 99 -18.58 -19.90 -8.87
CA GLY A 99 -19.82 -20.34 -9.55
C GLY A 99 -20.92 -19.27 -9.61
N ASN A 100 -20.85 -18.24 -8.77
CA ASN A 100 -21.88 -17.20 -8.68
C ASN A 100 -22.02 -16.44 -10.02
N PRO A 101 -23.25 -16.20 -10.52
CA PRO A 101 -23.48 -15.46 -11.77
C PRO A 101 -22.88 -14.06 -11.79
N LEU A 102 -22.88 -13.33 -10.67
CA LEU A 102 -22.31 -11.99 -10.55
C LEU A 102 -20.77 -12.04 -10.61
N TYR A 103 -20.17 -13.06 -9.99
CA TYR A 103 -18.73 -13.30 -10.08
C TYR A 103 -18.31 -13.57 -11.53
N LYS A 104 -19.04 -14.46 -12.22
CA LYS A 104 -18.81 -14.76 -13.65
C LYS A 104 -19.06 -13.54 -14.54
N TRP A 105 -20.03 -12.72 -14.21
CA TRP A 105 -20.27 -11.46 -14.91
C TRP A 105 -19.07 -10.52 -14.79
N ALA A 106 -18.50 -10.36 -13.60
CA ALA A 106 -17.34 -9.50 -13.40
C ALA A 106 -16.11 -10.02 -14.17
N LEU A 107 -15.86 -11.32 -14.18
CA LEU A 107 -14.80 -11.92 -15.00
C LEU A 107 -15.01 -11.65 -16.50
N ARG A 108 -16.23 -11.77 -17.00
CA ARG A 108 -16.57 -11.41 -18.40
C ARG A 108 -16.33 -9.93 -18.69
N ARG A 109 -16.59 -9.05 -17.70
CA ARG A 109 -16.29 -7.61 -17.84
C ARG A 109 -14.80 -7.34 -17.95
N LEU A 110 -13.97 -8.01 -17.13
CA LEU A 110 -12.50 -7.92 -17.17
C LEU A 110 -11.93 -8.45 -18.50
N ALA A 111 -12.45 -9.58 -19.00
CA ALA A 111 -12.04 -10.14 -20.28
C ALA A 111 -12.54 -9.32 -21.48
N GLY A 112 -13.64 -8.59 -21.33
CA GLY A 112 -14.35 -7.90 -22.38
C GLY A 112 -13.60 -6.72 -23.02
N PRO A 113 -14.10 -6.18 -24.15
CA PRO A 113 -13.40 -5.18 -24.97
C PRO A 113 -13.32 -3.79 -24.31
N HIS A 114 -14.17 -3.51 -23.35
CA HIS A 114 -14.18 -2.22 -22.64
C HIS A 114 -13.10 -2.14 -21.57
N CYS A 115 -12.73 -3.25 -20.93
CA CYS A 115 -11.57 -3.32 -20.04
C CYS A 115 -10.29 -3.31 -20.88
N LYS A 116 -9.61 -2.17 -20.89
CA LYS A 116 -8.42 -1.97 -21.72
C LYS A 116 -7.13 -2.45 -21.07
N ALA A 117 -7.03 -2.32 -19.74
CA ALA A 117 -5.86 -2.79 -19.00
C ALA A 117 -6.20 -3.14 -17.55
N LEU A 118 -5.48 -4.13 -17.01
CA LEU A 118 -5.41 -4.47 -15.60
C LEU A 118 -4.00 -4.11 -15.12
N ILE A 119 -3.93 -3.16 -14.22
CA ILE A 119 -2.69 -2.60 -13.67
C ILE A 119 -2.53 -3.17 -12.26
N PHE A 120 -1.63 -4.11 -12.08
CA PHE A 120 -1.35 -4.69 -10.76
C PHE A 120 -0.37 -3.79 -10.01
N THR A 121 -0.66 -3.52 -8.75
CA THR A 121 0.19 -2.64 -7.92
C THR A 121 1.48 -3.31 -7.47
N SER A 122 1.64 -4.63 -7.72
CA SER A 122 2.84 -5.42 -7.40
C SER A 122 2.92 -6.70 -8.23
N GLN A 123 4.08 -7.33 -8.27
CA GLN A 123 4.25 -8.66 -8.86
C GLN A 123 3.46 -9.72 -8.07
N SER A 124 3.41 -9.60 -6.76
CA SER A 124 2.60 -10.46 -5.89
C SER A 124 1.12 -10.41 -6.27
N ALA A 125 0.58 -9.20 -6.50
CA ALA A 125 -0.80 -9.03 -6.95
C ALA A 125 -1.03 -9.64 -8.34
N LEU A 126 -0.12 -9.45 -9.29
CA LEU A 126 -0.18 -10.08 -10.61
C LEU A 126 -0.14 -11.61 -10.49
N HIS A 127 0.81 -12.16 -9.75
CA HIS A 127 0.97 -13.61 -9.59
C HIS A 127 -0.30 -14.26 -9.01
N ARG A 128 -0.87 -13.66 -7.97
CA ARG A 128 -2.11 -14.13 -7.32
C ARG A 128 -3.32 -14.17 -8.27
N ASN A 129 -3.35 -13.28 -9.25
CA ASN A 129 -4.51 -13.12 -10.15
C ASN A 129 -4.33 -13.82 -11.51
N ARG A 130 -3.10 -14.08 -11.93
CA ARG A 130 -2.78 -14.44 -13.30
C ARG A 130 -3.52 -15.68 -13.78
N GLU A 131 -3.47 -16.75 -13.03
CA GLU A 131 -4.00 -18.05 -13.45
C GLU A 131 -5.52 -18.00 -13.70
N HIS A 132 -6.29 -17.57 -12.70
CA HIS A 132 -7.76 -17.55 -12.82
C HIS A 132 -8.27 -16.48 -13.80
N LEU A 133 -7.56 -15.37 -13.99
CA LEU A 133 -7.92 -14.37 -15.00
C LEU A 133 -7.65 -14.88 -16.42
N LEU A 134 -6.55 -15.59 -16.65
CA LEU A 134 -6.29 -16.26 -17.93
C LEU A 134 -7.34 -17.34 -18.21
N ALA A 135 -7.68 -18.15 -17.21
CA ALA A 135 -8.75 -19.14 -17.32
C ALA A 135 -10.13 -18.52 -17.61
N ALA A 136 -10.36 -17.27 -17.19
CA ALA A 136 -11.55 -16.50 -17.51
C ALA A 136 -11.51 -15.79 -18.88
N GLY A 137 -10.44 -15.98 -19.66
CA GLY A 137 -10.28 -15.41 -21.01
C GLY A 137 -9.75 -13.95 -21.02
N VAL A 138 -9.16 -13.48 -19.93
CA VAL A 138 -8.48 -12.17 -19.93
C VAL A 138 -7.19 -12.29 -20.73
N ASP A 139 -7.04 -11.41 -21.73
CA ASP A 139 -5.82 -11.33 -22.55
C ASP A 139 -4.61 -10.94 -21.68
N PRO A 140 -3.52 -11.73 -21.65
CA PRO A 140 -2.31 -11.41 -20.91
C PRO A 140 -1.68 -10.06 -21.31
N ALA A 141 -1.87 -9.62 -22.55
CA ALA A 141 -1.40 -8.31 -23.02
C ALA A 141 -2.06 -7.14 -22.31
N LYS A 142 -3.22 -7.32 -21.67
CA LYS A 142 -3.87 -6.30 -20.84
C LYS A 142 -3.28 -6.20 -19.44
N MET A 143 -2.43 -7.15 -19.02
CA MET A 143 -1.89 -7.23 -17.66
C MET A 143 -0.53 -6.55 -17.57
N SER A 144 -0.37 -5.62 -16.67
CA SER A 144 0.91 -4.96 -16.39
C SER A 144 1.10 -4.70 -14.91
N VAL A 145 2.34 -4.53 -14.46
CA VAL A 145 2.64 -4.09 -13.10
C VAL A 145 3.11 -2.65 -13.13
N ILE A 146 2.41 -1.80 -12.40
CA ILE A 146 2.79 -0.40 -12.19
C ILE A 146 2.72 -0.14 -10.68
N TYR A 147 3.88 -0.02 -10.06
CA TYR A 147 3.97 0.27 -8.63
C TYR A 147 3.41 1.65 -8.30
N ARG A 148 2.94 1.80 -7.06
CA ARG A 148 2.61 3.12 -6.52
C ARG A 148 3.86 3.97 -6.40
N ALA A 149 3.70 5.27 -6.55
CA ALA A 149 4.76 6.22 -6.28
C ALA A 149 4.69 6.68 -4.82
N VAL A 150 5.85 6.96 -4.28
CA VAL A 150 6.03 7.67 -3.01
C VAL A 150 7.02 8.81 -3.21
N GLU A 151 6.92 9.82 -2.38
CA GLU A 151 7.87 10.92 -2.37
C GLU A 151 9.20 10.48 -1.76
N GLN A 152 10.27 11.07 -2.25
CA GLN A 152 11.57 11.01 -1.60
C GLN A 152 11.73 12.23 -0.69
N TYR A 153 12.27 11.99 0.48
CA TYR A 153 12.53 13.03 1.45
C TYR A 153 13.99 12.99 1.88
N GLU A 154 14.60 14.17 2.00
CA GLU A 154 15.91 14.24 2.63
C GLU A 154 15.81 13.81 4.10
N PRO A 155 16.73 12.96 4.58
CA PRO A 155 16.79 12.60 5.99
C PRO A 155 16.92 13.86 6.85
N ARG A 156 16.21 13.90 7.97
CA ARG A 156 16.37 14.97 8.98
C ARG A 156 17.42 14.51 10.00
N GLY A 157 18.08 15.48 10.64
CA GLY A 157 18.99 15.18 11.75
C GLY A 157 18.29 14.32 12.81
N ARG A 158 18.91 13.21 13.17
CA ARG A 158 18.43 12.29 14.20
C ARG A 158 18.76 12.85 15.58
N ASP A 159 17.96 12.45 16.56
CA ASP A 159 18.29 12.69 17.96
C ASP A 159 19.54 11.85 18.32
N ALA A 160 20.58 12.52 18.81
CA ALA A 160 21.84 11.84 19.19
C ALA A 160 21.68 11.06 20.51
N ASP A 161 20.74 11.44 21.36
CA ASP A 161 20.56 10.89 22.71
C ASP A 161 19.61 9.67 22.73
N HIS A 162 18.82 9.48 21.67
CA HIS A 162 17.82 8.43 21.62
C HIS A 162 17.84 7.69 20.29
N PHE A 163 17.52 6.38 20.37
CA PHE A 163 17.23 5.55 19.21
C PHE A 163 15.71 5.43 19.04
N THR A 164 15.15 6.05 18.01
CA THR A 164 13.71 6.11 17.79
C THR A 164 13.24 5.06 16.80
N ILE A 165 12.42 4.14 17.28
CA ILE A 165 11.72 3.12 16.49
C ILE A 165 10.32 3.67 16.18
N ILE A 166 9.89 3.61 14.94
CA ILE A 166 8.55 4.07 14.53
C ILE A 166 7.72 2.94 13.94
N PHE A 167 6.47 2.87 14.37
CA PHE A 167 5.40 2.05 13.80
C PHE A 167 4.28 2.97 13.30
N ALA A 168 3.78 2.75 12.09
CA ALA A 168 2.66 3.53 11.57
C ALA A 168 1.67 2.64 10.79
N GLY A 169 0.39 2.77 11.12
CA GLY A 169 -0.70 2.09 10.42
C GLY A 169 -1.93 1.86 11.27
N ASN A 170 -3.10 1.93 10.69
CA ASN A 170 -4.37 1.79 11.43
C ASN A 170 -4.61 0.36 11.93
N GLY A 171 -4.16 -0.66 11.21
CA GLY A 171 -4.29 -2.06 11.63
C GLY A 171 -3.20 -2.49 12.60
N PHE A 172 -3.14 -1.94 13.81
CA PHE A 172 -2.08 -2.21 14.78
C PHE A 172 -1.83 -3.71 14.99
N PHE A 173 -2.87 -4.46 15.32
CA PHE A 173 -2.78 -5.89 15.58
C PHE A 173 -2.39 -6.69 14.34
N ARG A 174 -3.00 -6.38 13.21
CA ARG A 174 -2.73 -7.03 11.93
C ARG A 174 -1.32 -6.71 11.39
N LYS A 175 -0.79 -5.55 11.73
CA LYS A 175 0.52 -5.07 11.23
C LYS A 175 1.69 -5.38 12.16
N GLY A 176 1.49 -6.27 13.14
CA GLY A 176 2.56 -6.75 14.03
C GLY A 176 2.89 -5.81 15.18
N GLY A 177 1.94 -4.97 15.59
CA GLY A 177 2.16 -4.04 16.71
C GLY A 177 2.34 -4.73 18.05
N VAL A 178 1.70 -5.88 18.27
CA VAL A 178 1.87 -6.69 19.49
C VAL A 178 3.28 -7.28 19.55
N GLU A 179 3.76 -7.82 18.42
CA GLU A 179 5.10 -8.38 18.29
C GLU A 179 6.17 -7.32 18.52
N LEU A 180 5.94 -6.12 17.99
CA LEU A 180 6.82 -4.97 18.21
C LEU A 180 6.81 -4.52 19.67
N LEU A 181 5.65 -4.45 20.34
CA LEU A 181 5.59 -4.14 21.78
C LEU A 181 6.37 -5.15 22.62
N LYS A 182 6.19 -6.45 22.36
CA LYS A 182 6.94 -7.52 23.03
C LYS A 182 8.43 -7.37 22.80
N ALA A 183 8.83 -7.10 21.56
CA ALA A 183 10.22 -6.88 21.19
C ALA A 183 10.81 -5.64 21.87
N PHE A 184 10.07 -4.55 21.94
CA PHE A 184 10.51 -3.31 22.60
C PHE A 184 10.68 -3.53 24.11
N LYS A 185 9.76 -4.22 24.76
CA LYS A 185 9.87 -4.60 26.19
C LYS A 185 11.09 -5.49 26.46
N ARG A 186 11.36 -6.44 25.56
CA ARG A 186 12.52 -7.34 25.64
C ARG A 186 13.85 -6.62 25.40
N LEU A 187 13.84 -5.55 24.59
CA LEU A 187 15.02 -4.78 24.23
C LEU A 187 15.74 -4.19 25.48
N GLY A 188 14.97 -3.65 26.45
CA GLY A 188 15.48 -3.21 27.74
C GLY A 188 16.54 -2.11 27.68
N ARG A 189 16.60 -1.30 26.61
CA ARG A 189 17.59 -0.25 26.38
C ARG A 189 17.00 1.11 26.77
N PRO A 190 17.57 1.83 27.74
CA PRO A 190 17.03 3.10 28.22
C PRO A 190 17.06 4.23 27.19
N GLU A 191 17.93 4.16 26.21
CA GLU A 191 18.02 5.11 25.10
C GLU A 191 17.00 4.85 23.98
N ALA A 192 16.32 3.70 24.00
CA ALA A 192 15.30 3.38 22.98
C ALA A 192 13.99 4.14 23.23
N ARG A 193 13.38 4.61 22.16
CA ARG A 193 12.04 5.23 22.13
C ARG A 193 11.20 4.54 21.08
N LEU A 194 9.94 4.27 21.41
CA LEU A 194 8.97 3.70 20.47
C LEU A 194 7.86 4.71 20.19
N LEU A 195 7.74 5.10 18.94
CA LEU A 195 6.67 5.96 18.46
C LEU A 195 5.65 5.14 17.68
N ILE A 196 4.42 5.10 18.18
CA ILE A 196 3.30 4.39 17.57
C ILE A 196 2.32 5.40 17.01
N ILE A 197 2.01 5.30 15.71
CA ILE A 197 0.97 6.10 15.05
C ILE A 197 -0.12 5.14 14.59
N SER A 198 -1.14 4.94 15.41
CA SER A 198 -2.21 3.96 15.17
C SER A 198 -3.45 4.23 16.00
N THR A 199 -4.61 3.89 15.45
CA THR A 199 -5.89 3.97 16.19
C THR A 199 -6.03 2.86 17.24
N LEU A 200 -5.23 1.80 17.19
CA LEU A 200 -5.33 0.58 17.98
C LEU A 200 -6.67 -0.16 17.77
N GLU A 201 -7.37 0.13 16.69
CA GLU A 201 -8.59 -0.60 16.35
C GLU A 201 -8.26 -1.97 15.78
N VAL A 202 -9.08 -2.95 16.12
CA VAL A 202 -9.08 -4.25 15.44
C VAL A 202 -9.66 -4.07 14.07
N ASP A 203 -8.90 -4.44 13.06
CA ASP A 203 -9.34 -4.40 11.67
C ASP A 203 -9.43 -5.82 11.07
N TRP A 204 -9.76 -5.90 9.77
CA TRP A 204 -9.95 -7.16 9.07
C TRP A 204 -8.70 -8.06 9.13
N GLY A 205 -8.92 -9.37 9.21
CA GLY A 205 -7.90 -10.41 9.02
C GLY A 205 -7.20 -10.89 10.28
N VAL A 206 -7.13 -10.08 11.35
CA VAL A 206 -6.53 -10.47 12.63
C VAL A 206 -7.42 -10.00 13.78
N PHE A 207 -7.90 -10.94 14.58
CA PHE A 207 -8.82 -10.71 15.69
C PHE A 207 -8.15 -11.23 16.97
N PRO A 208 -7.37 -10.38 17.67
CA PRO A 208 -6.69 -10.79 18.89
C PRO A 208 -7.69 -11.01 20.03
N GLU A 209 -7.32 -11.86 20.98
CA GLU A 209 -8.09 -12.06 22.21
C GLU A 209 -8.16 -10.76 23.03
N PRO A 210 -9.25 -10.53 23.79
CA PRO A 210 -9.43 -9.31 24.58
C PRO A 210 -8.28 -9.02 25.56
N GLU A 211 -7.66 -10.07 26.10
CA GLU A 211 -6.52 -9.98 27.02
C GLU A 211 -5.28 -9.40 26.31
N VAL A 212 -5.09 -9.73 25.03
CA VAL A 212 -3.97 -9.20 24.21
C VAL A 212 -4.19 -7.71 23.92
N ILE A 213 -5.44 -7.32 23.66
CA ILE A 213 -5.80 -5.91 23.43
C ILE A 213 -5.53 -5.12 24.71
N ALA A 214 -6.05 -5.59 25.87
CA ALA A 214 -5.89 -4.93 27.15
C ALA A 214 -4.41 -4.82 27.56
N TRP A 215 -3.63 -5.89 27.33
CA TRP A 215 -2.19 -5.89 27.57
C TRP A 215 -1.47 -4.85 26.71
N ALA A 216 -1.78 -4.76 25.43
CA ALA A 216 -1.15 -3.80 24.53
C ALA A 216 -1.47 -2.35 24.92
N GLU A 217 -2.74 -2.05 25.23
CA GLU A 217 -3.17 -0.72 25.66
C GLU A 217 -2.52 -0.33 26.99
N LYS A 218 -2.48 -1.23 27.96
CA LYS A 218 -1.81 -1.04 29.24
C LYS A 218 -0.32 -0.79 29.06
N THR A 219 0.37 -1.61 28.27
CA THR A 219 1.80 -1.48 28.01
C THR A 219 2.15 -0.14 27.41
N ILE A 220 1.35 0.33 26.44
CA ILE A 220 1.55 1.63 25.79
C ILE A 220 1.32 2.79 26.77
N ALA A 221 0.32 2.67 27.64
CA ALA A 221 -0.04 3.74 28.58
C ALA A 221 0.95 3.88 29.74
N GLU A 222 1.55 2.77 30.21
CA GLU A 222 2.41 2.74 31.40
C GLU A 222 3.91 2.92 31.07
N ASP A 223 4.35 2.71 29.84
CA ASP A 223 5.77 2.80 29.49
C ASP A 223 6.13 4.23 29.00
N PRO A 224 6.92 5.00 29.78
CA PRO A 224 7.28 6.37 29.42
C PRO A 224 8.15 6.48 28.16
N CYS A 225 8.74 5.38 27.70
CA CYS A 225 9.52 5.33 26.46
C CYS A 225 8.65 5.08 25.23
N ILE A 226 7.33 4.90 25.39
CA ILE A 226 6.38 4.69 24.30
C ILE A 226 5.50 5.94 24.13
N THR A 227 5.44 6.47 22.93
CA THR A 227 4.54 7.57 22.59
C THR A 227 3.51 7.09 21.56
N LEU A 228 2.23 7.32 21.86
CA LEU A 228 1.13 6.98 20.96
C LEU A 228 0.45 8.22 20.40
N TYR A 229 0.40 8.29 19.08
CA TYR A 229 -0.51 9.19 18.36
C TYR A 229 -1.63 8.38 17.71
N ARG A 230 -2.87 8.64 18.06
CA ARG A 230 -4.03 7.95 17.47
C ARG A 230 -4.19 8.25 15.98
N ARG A 231 -3.93 9.49 15.59
CA ARG A 231 -3.90 9.93 14.18
C ARG A 231 -2.97 11.13 14.06
N LEU A 232 -2.29 11.22 12.93
CA LEU A 232 -1.51 12.39 12.55
C LEU A 232 -1.85 12.78 11.10
N PRO A 233 -1.77 14.08 10.75
CA PRO A 233 -1.69 14.49 9.35
C PRO A 233 -0.50 13.81 8.66
N HIS A 234 -0.61 13.56 7.35
CA HIS A 234 0.44 12.84 6.61
C HIS A 234 1.81 13.54 6.69
N GLU A 235 1.82 14.87 6.62
CA GLU A 235 3.06 15.65 6.75
C GLU A 235 3.75 15.45 8.11
N GLU A 236 2.96 15.35 9.18
CA GLU A 236 3.47 15.08 10.52
C GLU A 236 4.02 13.64 10.63
N LEU A 237 3.32 12.68 10.04
CA LEU A 237 3.82 11.30 9.96
C LEU A 237 5.19 11.26 9.27
N ILE A 238 5.32 11.89 8.11
CA ILE A 238 6.58 11.96 7.37
C ILE A 238 7.66 12.69 8.18
N ARG A 239 7.30 13.76 8.89
CA ARG A 239 8.24 14.46 9.77
C ARG A 239 8.80 13.54 10.86
N HIS A 240 7.96 12.72 11.49
CA HIS A 240 8.40 11.74 12.47
C HIS A 240 9.25 10.62 11.85
N MET A 241 8.86 10.10 10.67
CA MET A 241 9.67 9.10 9.96
C MET A 241 11.07 9.64 9.63
N ARG A 242 11.19 10.90 9.19
CA ARG A 242 12.48 11.51 8.88
C ARG A 242 13.40 11.70 10.10
N ALA A 243 12.84 11.75 11.29
CA ALA A 243 13.56 11.91 12.55
C ALA A 243 13.85 10.56 13.25
N ALA A 244 13.23 9.47 12.82
CA ALA A 244 13.41 8.14 13.39
C ALA A 244 14.68 7.44 12.89
N ASP A 245 15.05 6.32 13.52
CA ASP A 245 16.18 5.46 13.18
C ASP A 245 15.77 4.17 12.51
N LEU A 246 14.56 3.68 12.77
CA LEU A 246 14.07 2.40 12.30
C LEU A 246 12.56 2.42 12.14
N PHE A 247 12.07 1.88 11.03
CA PHE A 247 10.64 1.58 10.85
C PHE A 247 10.38 0.07 11.01
N VAL A 248 9.36 -0.30 11.79
CA VAL A 248 8.99 -1.70 12.00
C VAL A 248 7.50 -1.92 11.69
N SER A 249 7.20 -2.90 10.85
CA SER A 249 5.83 -3.37 10.58
C SER A 249 5.82 -4.80 10.04
N THR A 250 5.71 -5.78 10.91
CA THR A 250 5.67 -7.21 10.60
C THR A 250 4.23 -7.68 10.34
N THR A 251 3.61 -7.14 9.29
CA THR A 251 2.20 -7.40 8.99
C THR A 251 1.91 -8.88 8.71
N PHE A 252 0.79 -9.39 9.20
CA PHE A 252 0.30 -10.75 8.93
C PHE A 252 -0.56 -10.82 7.66
N GLN A 253 -1.17 -9.70 7.27
CA GLN A 253 -2.02 -9.63 6.10
C GLN A 253 -2.05 -8.20 5.54
N ASP A 254 -1.44 -8.01 4.38
CA ASP A 254 -1.46 -6.72 3.66
C ASP A 254 -1.06 -6.99 2.19
N PRO A 255 -1.80 -6.53 1.19
CA PRO A 255 -1.37 -6.66 -0.20
C PRO A 255 -0.08 -5.89 -0.49
N PHE A 256 0.00 -4.65 0.01
CA PHE A 256 1.19 -3.81 -0.10
C PHE A 256 1.17 -2.70 0.97
N ASN A 257 2.00 -2.84 1.98
CA ASN A 257 2.06 -1.87 3.08
C ASN A 257 2.74 -0.57 2.62
N ASN A 258 1.93 0.44 2.30
CA ASN A 258 2.43 1.74 1.80
C ASN A 258 3.33 2.47 2.79
N THR A 259 3.09 2.34 4.10
CA THR A 259 3.92 3.00 5.12
C THR A 259 5.37 2.48 5.15
N VAL A 260 5.61 1.24 4.71
CA VAL A 260 6.96 0.71 4.49
C VAL A 260 7.66 1.48 3.36
N LEU A 261 6.96 1.71 2.23
CA LEU A 261 7.52 2.52 1.13
C LEU A 261 7.76 3.98 1.53
N GLU A 262 6.87 4.58 2.31
CA GLU A 262 7.03 5.93 2.84
C GLU A 262 8.25 6.02 3.76
N ALA A 263 8.43 5.03 4.65
CA ALA A 263 9.62 4.93 5.50
C ALA A 263 10.90 4.77 4.67
N MET A 264 10.89 3.92 3.64
CA MET A 264 12.02 3.79 2.71
C MET A 264 12.31 5.12 1.98
N GLY A 265 11.25 5.88 1.62
CA GLY A 265 11.37 7.20 0.99
C GLY A 265 12.01 8.26 1.89
N THR A 266 11.96 8.08 3.20
CA THR A 266 12.67 8.94 4.18
C THR A 266 14.08 8.43 4.52
N GLY A 267 14.54 7.34 3.89
CA GLY A 267 15.85 6.76 4.14
C GLY A 267 15.94 5.97 5.45
N LEU A 268 14.82 5.44 5.97
CA LEU A 268 14.83 4.56 7.14
C LEU A 268 15.19 3.12 6.76
N PRO A 269 16.03 2.41 7.54
CA PRO A 269 16.01 0.96 7.59
C PRO A 269 14.63 0.44 7.94
N VAL A 270 14.26 -0.73 7.41
CA VAL A 270 12.93 -1.32 7.67
C VAL A 270 13.03 -2.75 8.18
N ILE A 271 12.22 -3.11 9.16
CA ILE A 271 11.93 -4.50 9.51
C ILE A 271 10.47 -4.75 9.13
N CYS A 272 10.26 -5.63 8.16
CA CYS A 272 8.94 -5.98 7.67
C CYS A 272 8.78 -7.50 7.57
N SER A 273 7.56 -7.96 7.28
CA SER A 273 7.28 -9.38 7.06
C SER A 273 7.42 -9.78 5.59
N ASP A 274 7.39 -11.09 5.33
CA ASP A 274 7.39 -11.70 4.00
C ASP A 274 6.00 -11.68 3.31
N VAL A 275 5.07 -10.87 3.80
CA VAL A 275 3.67 -10.84 3.35
C VAL A 275 3.47 -9.90 2.17
N GLY A 276 2.64 -10.32 1.21
CA GLY A 276 2.23 -9.50 0.07
C GLY A 276 3.41 -9.10 -0.82
N ALA A 277 3.54 -7.82 -1.08
CA ALA A 277 4.60 -7.27 -1.94
C ALA A 277 5.86 -6.81 -1.17
N LEU A 278 5.92 -6.99 0.15
CA LEU A 278 7.06 -6.53 0.94
C LEU A 278 8.40 -7.17 0.51
N PRO A 279 8.47 -8.47 0.17
CA PRO A 279 9.70 -9.07 -0.36
C PRO A 279 10.17 -8.52 -1.72
N GLU A 280 9.33 -7.76 -2.41
CA GLU A 280 9.72 -7.11 -3.67
C GLU A 280 10.55 -5.83 -3.43
N VAL A 281 10.49 -5.26 -2.24
CA VAL A 281 11.09 -3.96 -1.88
C VAL A 281 12.15 -4.06 -0.80
N ALA A 282 11.94 -4.91 0.21
CA ALA A 282 12.92 -5.15 1.27
C ALA A 282 13.72 -6.43 1.00
N ARG A 283 15.00 -6.42 1.37
CA ARG A 283 15.93 -7.56 1.25
C ARG A 283 16.85 -7.61 2.45
N ASP A 284 16.97 -8.80 3.04
CA ASP A 284 17.77 -9.06 4.22
C ASP A 284 19.19 -8.54 4.10
N GLY A 285 19.62 -7.80 5.12
CA GLY A 285 20.97 -7.27 5.24
C GLY A 285 21.33 -6.16 4.26
N ARG A 286 20.48 -5.87 3.26
CA ARG A 286 20.76 -4.85 2.25
C ARG A 286 20.13 -3.49 2.61
N ASN A 287 18.84 -3.49 2.88
CA ASN A 287 18.08 -2.27 3.13
C ASN A 287 17.08 -2.44 4.29
N GLY A 288 17.13 -3.57 4.97
CA GLY A 288 16.28 -3.96 6.09
C GLY A 288 16.27 -5.45 6.30
N TRP A 289 15.23 -5.96 6.92
CA TRP A 289 14.96 -7.39 7.09
C TRP A 289 13.53 -7.75 6.76
N VAL A 290 13.36 -8.95 6.18
CA VAL A 290 12.08 -9.52 5.80
C VAL A 290 11.84 -10.77 6.64
N LEU A 291 11.06 -10.63 7.69
CA LEU A 291 10.83 -11.71 8.66
C LEU A 291 9.69 -12.62 8.19
N PRO A 292 9.89 -13.94 8.13
CA PRO A 292 8.79 -14.88 7.92
C PRO A 292 7.83 -14.83 9.12
N VAL A 293 6.52 -14.69 8.84
CA VAL A 293 5.51 -14.64 9.91
C VAL A 293 4.57 -15.84 9.87
N ALA A 294 4.51 -16.58 8.75
CA ALA A 294 3.66 -17.76 8.65
C ALA A 294 4.17 -18.88 9.58
N ASN A 295 3.23 -19.50 10.31
CA ASN A 295 3.52 -20.61 11.21
C ASN A 295 4.54 -20.29 12.33
N ARG A 296 4.67 -19.02 12.69
CA ARG A 296 5.50 -18.57 13.82
C ARG A 296 4.63 -18.00 14.94
N THR A 297 5.08 -18.20 16.16
CA THR A 297 4.47 -17.60 17.34
C THR A 297 4.82 -16.11 17.43
N SER A 298 3.97 -15.35 18.12
CA SER A 298 4.22 -13.94 18.43
C SER A 298 5.55 -13.73 19.17
N GLU A 299 5.95 -14.69 20.01
CA GLU A 299 7.22 -14.64 20.77
C GLU A 299 8.44 -14.82 19.84
N GLU A 300 8.41 -15.77 18.91
CA GLU A 300 9.50 -15.99 17.96
C GLU A 300 9.71 -14.80 17.03
N ILE A 301 8.62 -14.15 16.60
CA ILE A 301 8.68 -12.95 15.77
C ILE A 301 9.26 -11.78 16.60
N ALA A 302 8.79 -11.61 17.85
CA ALA A 302 9.29 -10.56 18.74
C ALA A 302 10.77 -10.73 19.06
N GLU A 303 11.25 -11.96 19.26
CA GLU A 303 12.66 -12.27 19.49
C GLU A 303 13.52 -11.84 18.30
N GLU A 304 13.09 -12.15 17.09
CA GLU A 304 13.83 -11.78 15.89
C GLU A 304 13.81 -10.26 15.67
N ILE A 305 12.68 -9.58 15.88
CA ILE A 305 12.59 -8.12 15.84
C ILE A 305 13.60 -7.53 16.85
N THR A 306 13.65 -8.06 18.09
CA THR A 306 14.59 -7.59 19.11
C THR A 306 16.04 -7.72 18.64
N ALA A 307 16.43 -8.87 18.10
CA ALA A 307 17.79 -9.09 17.59
C ALA A 307 18.19 -8.08 16.51
N ARG A 308 17.25 -7.75 15.57
CA ARG A 308 17.50 -6.78 14.52
C ARG A 308 17.52 -5.34 15.05
N MET A 309 16.72 -5.02 16.04
CA MET A 309 16.78 -3.72 16.74
C MET A 309 18.13 -3.52 17.40
N VAL A 310 18.62 -4.51 18.17
CA VAL A 310 19.94 -4.48 18.80
C VAL A 310 21.04 -4.26 17.76
N GLN A 311 21.03 -5.03 16.67
CA GLN A 311 22.01 -4.91 15.61
C GLN A 311 22.05 -3.48 15.02
N LEU A 312 20.88 -2.85 14.80
CA LEU A 312 20.84 -1.48 14.29
C LEU A 312 21.19 -0.44 15.35
N MET A 313 20.90 -0.68 16.62
CA MET A 313 21.31 0.24 17.69
C MET A 313 22.82 0.29 17.83
N ASP A 314 23.48 -0.87 17.74
CA ASP A 314 24.91 -1.00 17.95
C ASP A 314 25.75 -0.66 16.70
N ASP A 315 25.13 -0.64 15.49
CA ASP A 315 25.83 -0.40 14.22
C ASP A 315 25.24 0.81 13.46
N ALA A 316 25.80 1.98 13.71
CA ALA A 316 25.39 3.23 13.05
C ALA A 316 25.72 3.24 11.55
N GLU A 317 26.82 2.60 11.12
CA GLU A 317 27.20 2.52 9.71
C GLU A 317 26.20 1.67 8.92
N LEU A 318 25.77 0.56 9.51
CA LEU A 318 24.74 -0.29 8.92
C LEU A 318 23.42 0.47 8.72
N ARG A 319 23.00 1.29 9.72
CA ARG A 319 21.81 2.16 9.59
C ARG A 319 21.92 3.10 8.39
N VAL A 320 23.03 3.78 8.28
CA VAL A 320 23.29 4.72 7.16
C VAL A 320 23.29 4.00 5.83
N LYS A 321 23.98 2.85 5.73
CA LYS A 321 24.04 2.03 4.52
C LYS A 321 22.65 1.54 4.09
N MET A 322 21.87 1.02 5.03
CA MET A 322 20.50 0.55 4.73
C MET A 322 19.58 1.69 4.32
N GLY A 323 19.67 2.83 5.01
CA GLY A 323 18.89 4.01 4.66
C GLY A 323 19.21 4.53 3.26
N ALA A 324 20.48 4.63 2.90
CA ALA A 324 20.90 5.01 1.54
C ALA A 324 20.39 4.02 0.47
N ALA A 325 20.45 2.72 0.77
CA ALA A 325 19.92 1.69 -0.13
C ALA A 325 18.40 1.83 -0.33
N ASN A 326 17.65 2.16 0.73
CA ASN A 326 16.21 2.42 0.64
C ASN A 326 15.90 3.64 -0.22
N ALA A 327 16.57 4.75 0.01
CA ALA A 327 16.42 5.97 -0.81
C ALA A 327 16.70 5.69 -2.29
N GLN A 328 17.74 4.90 -2.60
CA GLN A 328 18.07 4.52 -3.97
C GLN A 328 17.00 3.62 -4.61
N ILE A 329 16.46 2.64 -3.87
CA ILE A 329 15.36 1.78 -4.36
C ILE A 329 14.14 2.61 -4.71
N ILE A 330 13.79 3.59 -3.88
CA ILE A 330 12.66 4.50 -4.14
C ILE A 330 12.93 5.34 -5.39
N ALA A 331 14.12 5.95 -5.51
CA ALA A 331 14.52 6.71 -6.70
C ALA A 331 14.46 5.89 -7.99
N ASP A 332 14.88 4.63 -7.91
CA ASP A 332 14.98 3.75 -9.07
C ASP A 332 13.63 3.16 -9.50
N ARG A 333 12.66 3.02 -8.61
CA ARG A 333 11.46 2.21 -8.92
C ARG A 333 10.13 2.87 -8.59
N PHE A 334 10.07 3.76 -7.60
CA PHE A 334 8.81 4.20 -6.99
C PHE A 334 8.56 5.70 -7.12
N THR A 335 9.19 6.37 -8.07
CA THR A 335 8.97 7.80 -8.31
C THR A 335 7.68 8.03 -9.10
N LEU A 336 7.06 9.20 -8.88
CA LEU A 336 5.89 9.64 -9.65
C LEU A 336 6.19 9.71 -11.16
N ALA A 337 7.38 10.15 -11.55
CA ALA A 337 7.78 10.22 -12.96
C ALA A 337 7.76 8.84 -13.64
N LYS A 338 8.28 7.81 -12.98
CA LYS A 338 8.26 6.42 -13.51
C LYS A 338 6.86 5.85 -13.58
N ARG A 339 6.07 6.04 -12.52
CA ARG A 339 4.66 5.64 -12.52
C ARG A 339 3.89 6.32 -13.66
N ASN A 340 4.02 7.64 -13.77
CA ASN A 340 3.31 8.42 -14.79
C ASN A 340 3.75 8.05 -16.19
N ALA A 341 5.03 7.81 -16.44
CA ALA A 341 5.51 7.34 -17.75
C ALA A 341 4.91 5.97 -18.14
N ALA A 342 4.74 5.06 -17.15
CA ALA A 342 4.07 3.78 -17.39
C ALA A 342 2.56 3.94 -17.61
N LEU A 343 1.88 4.81 -16.85
CA LEU A 343 0.46 5.10 -17.02
C LEU A 343 0.17 5.79 -18.36
N THR A 344 1.03 6.70 -18.83
CA THR A 344 0.91 7.30 -20.17
C THR A 344 0.80 6.23 -21.24
N LYS A 345 1.68 5.22 -21.22
CA LYS A 345 1.63 4.11 -22.19
C LYS A 345 0.31 3.34 -22.14
N VAL A 346 -0.18 3.08 -20.92
CA VAL A 346 -1.46 2.39 -20.73
C VAL A 346 -2.64 3.23 -21.24
N TYR A 347 -2.67 4.51 -20.92
CA TYR A 347 -3.76 5.39 -21.33
C TYR A 347 -3.75 5.64 -22.85
N ASP A 348 -2.58 5.87 -23.46
CA ASP A 348 -2.46 6.03 -24.91
C ASP A 348 -2.95 4.76 -25.62
N ALA A 349 -2.50 3.58 -25.20
CA ALA A 349 -2.97 2.31 -25.76
C ALA A 349 -4.47 2.08 -25.57
N ALA A 350 -5.03 2.45 -24.41
CA ALA A 350 -6.44 2.32 -24.11
C ALA A 350 -7.34 3.23 -24.96
N LEU A 351 -6.81 4.37 -25.39
CA LEU A 351 -7.51 5.40 -26.16
C LEU A 351 -7.22 5.34 -27.67
N GLY A 352 -6.41 4.37 -28.12
CA GLY A 352 -6.10 4.16 -29.54
C GLY A 352 -5.14 5.20 -30.10
N GLY A 353 -4.23 5.71 -29.27
CA GLY A 353 -3.20 6.70 -29.62
C GLY A 353 -1.92 6.06 -30.08
#